data_48ef8deb41a4248e23dd180ba5c5e239
#
_entry.id   48ef8deb41a4248e23dd180ba5c5e239
#
_cell.length_a   1.000
_cell.length_b   1.000
_cell.length_c   1.000
_cell.angle_alpha   90.00
_cell.angle_beta   90.00
_cell.angle_gamma   90.00
#
_symmetry.space_group_name_H-M   'P 1'
#
loop_
_entity.id
_entity.type
_entity.pdbx_description
1 polymer ?
#
loop_
_entity_poly.entity_id
_entity_poly.type
_entity_poly.pdbx_seq_one_letter_code
_entity_poly.pdbx_strand_id
1 'polypeptide(L)'
;MLVRAVVPAVVAVRAPVSSGLDGTAGQTRAGGRDRAGCPGPARPKGHPVTVTVGARHRGPAIPGDFAGLSFEREPLIPGRAGVAGYLFSPANGSLVTLFRNLGLRNLRIGGGTVDQLGPAGTGSDGFTGIDELFGFAAAAGAQVIYTLRLLSPAAQPIGGLRSINARVAGYIWRRYREHVASFAIGNEPDWHAFHTHAGRRVDPAIYEEVSGVPGSAYPSYLANWRSFASAVAGAAPGAPLCGPDTGAYTRLTRTPDPDTGVSWTERFADDEKGAGRIAEVTQHYYVGADPGKTTARRAIDNMLAPEWVTGTAAGTQPARTTYTPYPWLYANNLAPVTGAGLRYRLTEANDYLGGVPGASNAFASALWALDFLHWWAAHAAAGVNFHNKQWLVTDTIVPDPAVTGGYAITPKGYGIKAFTLGSAGRARPLAIQNADGINLTAYCIGQAGEDHVTIINKTHGATAADAAVTIASPGPGWDRAEVMMLSGAQPGDAGGAAATLGGATITGHAPWDGQWNALRTDPRTGIRLTVKAATAAVIKIRRGR
;
A
#
# COMPACT_ATOMS: atom_id res chain seq x y z
N MET A 1 -18.29 -26.74 17.43
CA MET A 1 -18.29 -25.58 18.35
C MET A 1 -17.79 -24.39 17.53
N LEU A 2 -18.70 -23.63 16.94
CA LEU A 2 -18.35 -22.48 16.08
C LEU A 2 -18.00 -21.29 16.97
N VAL A 3 -16.75 -20.87 16.95
CA VAL A 3 -16.34 -19.59 17.51
C VAL A 3 -16.56 -18.54 16.42
N ARG A 4 -17.61 -17.76 16.56
CA ARG A 4 -17.86 -16.56 15.71
C ARG A 4 -16.79 -15.52 16.02
N ALA A 5 -16.01 -15.17 15.03
CA ALA A 5 -15.14 -14.01 15.07
C ALA A 5 -15.99 -12.75 15.18
N VAL A 6 -15.76 -11.97 16.21
CA VAL A 6 -16.38 -10.66 16.42
C VAL A 6 -15.65 -9.66 15.53
N VAL A 7 -16.29 -9.27 14.45
CA VAL A 7 -15.89 -8.13 13.62
C VAL A 7 -16.21 -6.85 14.41
N PRO A 8 -15.29 -5.91 14.60
CA PRO A 8 -15.62 -4.64 15.22
C PRO A 8 -16.56 -3.85 14.29
N ALA A 9 -17.74 -3.58 14.74
CA ALA A 9 -18.76 -2.82 14.04
C ALA A 9 -18.25 -1.39 13.75
N VAL A 10 -18.18 -1.03 12.49
CA VAL A 10 -18.15 0.37 12.06
C VAL A 10 -19.55 0.90 12.22
N VAL A 11 -19.76 1.79 13.18
CA VAL A 11 -21.05 2.43 13.42
C VAL A 11 -21.30 3.43 12.30
N ALA A 12 -22.23 3.10 11.41
CA ALA A 12 -22.79 4.04 10.46
C ALA A 12 -23.74 4.99 11.21
N VAL A 13 -23.38 6.27 11.28
CA VAL A 13 -24.25 7.30 11.84
C VAL A 13 -25.26 7.73 10.77
N ARG A 14 -26.52 7.39 10.98
CA ARG A 14 -27.66 8.01 10.27
C ARG A 14 -27.87 9.43 10.79
N ALA A 15 -27.96 10.40 9.90
CA ALA A 15 -28.35 11.77 10.20
C ALA A 15 -29.85 11.83 10.54
N PRO A 16 -30.26 12.59 11.55
CA PRO A 16 -31.66 12.96 11.73
C PRO A 16 -31.98 14.21 10.91
N VAL A 17 -33.05 14.13 10.16
CA VAL A 17 -33.73 15.29 9.55
C VAL A 17 -34.56 15.96 10.65
N SER A 18 -34.34 17.26 10.90
CA SER A 18 -35.26 18.08 11.68
C SER A 18 -35.57 19.37 10.95
N SER A 19 -36.84 19.55 10.72
CA SER A 19 -37.49 20.74 10.20
C SER A 19 -37.76 21.76 11.30
N GLY A 20 -37.49 23.04 11.00
CA GLY A 20 -38.46 24.12 11.19
C GLY A 20 -38.50 24.95 12.46
N LEU A 21 -38.25 26.20 12.23
CA LEU A 21 -39.05 27.39 12.56
C LEU A 21 -38.82 28.19 13.88
N ASP A 22 -38.45 29.44 13.61
CA ASP A 22 -38.91 30.73 14.15
C ASP A 22 -38.74 31.09 15.66
N GLY A 23 -38.15 32.28 15.85
CA GLY A 23 -38.83 33.22 16.72
C GLY A 23 -37.99 34.09 17.67
N THR A 24 -37.69 35.32 17.23
CA THR A 24 -37.76 36.60 17.97
C THR A 24 -36.87 36.90 19.18
N ALA A 25 -36.08 37.95 18.95
CA ALA A 25 -35.98 39.24 19.66
C ALA A 25 -35.61 39.34 21.16
N GLY A 26 -34.49 40.01 21.38
CA GLY A 26 -34.41 41.18 22.27
C GLY A 26 -34.05 40.95 23.72
N GLN A 27 -32.86 41.39 24.12
CA GLN A 27 -32.72 42.52 25.07
C GLN A 27 -31.26 42.73 25.47
N THR A 28 -30.84 43.95 25.31
CA THR A 28 -29.60 44.58 25.83
C THR A 28 -29.55 44.59 27.33
N ARG A 29 -28.39 44.25 27.92
CA ARG A 29 -27.95 44.82 29.20
C ARG A 29 -26.44 45.05 29.22
N ALA A 30 -26.09 46.26 29.60
CA ALA A 30 -24.75 46.80 29.70
C ALA A 30 -24.03 46.38 31.00
N GLY A 31 -22.71 46.38 30.94
CA GLY A 31 -21.82 46.75 32.05
C GLY A 31 -21.18 45.59 32.80
N GLY A 32 -20.02 45.16 32.41
CA GLY A 32 -19.07 44.42 33.23
C GLY A 32 -17.65 44.68 32.74
N ARG A 33 -16.82 45.35 33.53
CA ARG A 33 -15.41 45.62 33.23
C ARG A 33 -14.64 44.32 33.11
N ASP A 34 -14.22 43.99 31.89
CA ASP A 34 -13.37 42.86 31.62
C ASP A 34 -11.95 43.11 32.13
N ARG A 35 -11.51 42.24 33.03
CA ARG A 35 -10.10 42.02 33.31
C ARG A 35 -9.49 41.45 32.02
N ALA A 36 -8.46 42.12 31.47
CA ALA A 36 -7.65 41.64 30.36
C ALA A 36 -7.04 40.28 30.73
N GLY A 37 -7.75 39.20 30.40
CA GLY A 37 -7.21 37.86 30.38
C GLY A 37 -6.29 37.69 29.18
N CYS A 38 -5.13 37.06 29.38
CA CYS A 38 -4.25 36.66 28.27
C CYS A 38 -5.09 36.02 27.17
N PRO A 39 -4.90 36.40 25.89
CA PRO A 39 -5.63 35.78 24.79
C PRO A 39 -5.37 34.28 24.81
N GLY A 40 -6.42 33.52 25.05
CA GLY A 40 -6.38 32.07 24.91
C GLY A 40 -5.94 31.68 23.51
N PRO A 41 -5.38 30.47 23.31
CA PRO A 41 -4.92 30.03 22.00
C PRO A 41 -6.06 30.14 20.98
N ALA A 42 -5.79 30.76 19.85
CA ALA A 42 -6.74 30.90 18.76
C ALA A 42 -7.36 29.52 18.42
N ARG A 43 -8.69 29.46 18.32
CA ARG A 43 -9.38 28.23 17.96
C ARG A 43 -8.96 27.85 16.51
N PRO A 44 -8.72 26.54 16.23
CA PRO A 44 -8.49 26.08 14.88
C PRO A 44 -9.60 26.56 13.94
N LYS A 45 -9.23 26.98 12.73
CA LYS A 45 -10.20 27.38 11.70
C LYS A 45 -10.61 26.14 10.90
N GLY A 46 -11.88 26.05 10.50
CA GLY A 46 -12.41 24.98 9.67
C GLY A 46 -13.56 24.23 10.32
N HIS A 47 -14.00 23.16 9.65
CA HIS A 47 -15.06 22.27 10.11
C HIS A 47 -14.62 21.46 11.33
N PRO A 48 -15.41 21.38 12.39
CA PRO A 48 -15.01 20.70 13.62
C PRO A 48 -14.94 19.18 13.42
N VAL A 49 -13.80 18.60 13.75
CA VAL A 49 -13.59 17.14 13.76
C VAL A 49 -12.96 16.74 15.09
N THR A 50 -13.53 15.75 15.75
CA THR A 50 -12.92 15.17 16.96
C THR A 50 -12.45 13.74 16.66
N VAL A 51 -11.17 13.49 16.93
CA VAL A 51 -10.54 12.17 16.83
C VAL A 51 -10.24 11.67 18.24
N THR A 52 -10.89 10.59 18.65
CA THR A 52 -10.66 9.98 19.97
C THR A 52 -9.85 8.69 19.81
N VAL A 53 -8.66 8.65 20.39
CA VAL A 53 -7.79 7.47 20.36
C VAL A 53 -8.20 6.48 21.43
N GLY A 54 -8.44 5.22 21.06
CA GLY A 54 -8.83 4.17 22.02
C GLY A 54 -7.74 3.86 23.06
N ALA A 55 -8.17 3.44 24.26
CA ALA A 55 -7.27 3.26 25.42
C ALA A 55 -6.31 2.06 25.31
N ARG A 56 -6.58 1.07 24.44
CA ARG A 56 -5.85 -0.20 24.40
C ARG A 56 -5.23 -0.46 23.02
N HIS A 57 -3.97 -0.91 23.02
CA HIS A 57 -3.27 -1.42 21.84
C HIS A 57 -3.77 -2.83 21.48
N ARG A 58 -4.88 -2.93 20.77
CA ARG A 58 -5.48 -4.24 20.44
C ARG A 58 -5.42 -4.61 18.95
N GLY A 59 -4.97 -3.71 18.10
CA GLY A 59 -4.91 -3.95 16.67
C GLY A 59 -3.69 -4.78 16.24
N PRO A 60 -3.59 -5.08 14.93
CA PRO A 60 -2.48 -5.82 14.37
C PRO A 60 -1.14 -5.10 14.57
N ALA A 61 -0.08 -5.89 14.73
CA ALA A 61 1.29 -5.36 14.66
C ALA A 61 1.65 -5.08 13.21
N ILE A 62 2.33 -3.96 12.98
CA ILE A 62 2.77 -3.55 11.66
C ILE A 62 4.21 -3.99 11.46
N PRO A 63 4.51 -4.85 10.48
CA PRO A 63 5.86 -5.29 10.19
C PRO A 63 6.77 -4.13 9.78
N GLY A 64 8.04 -4.20 10.12
CA GLY A 64 9.01 -3.17 9.77
C GLY A 64 9.30 -3.04 8.26
N ASP A 65 8.96 -4.07 7.50
CA ASP A 65 9.04 -4.14 6.04
C ASP A 65 7.69 -3.93 5.34
N PHE A 66 6.73 -3.29 6.02
CA PHE A 66 5.36 -3.13 5.54
C PHE A 66 5.29 -2.39 4.20
N ALA A 67 5.98 -1.25 4.08
CA ALA A 67 6.04 -0.47 2.85
C ALA A 67 7.18 -0.97 1.96
N GLY A 68 6.85 -1.29 0.72
CA GLY A 68 7.79 -1.78 -0.28
C GLY A 68 7.49 -1.27 -1.68
N LEU A 69 8.37 -1.59 -2.60
CA LEU A 69 8.16 -1.42 -4.04
C LEU A 69 8.19 -2.78 -4.74
N SER A 70 7.47 -2.86 -5.84
CA SER A 70 7.49 -3.99 -6.76
C SER A 70 8.01 -3.50 -8.12
N PHE A 71 8.83 -4.31 -8.75
CA PHE A 71 9.35 -4.05 -10.10
C PHE A 71 9.21 -5.28 -10.97
N GLU A 72 9.18 -5.04 -12.26
CA GLU A 72 9.32 -6.09 -13.29
C GLU A 72 10.68 -6.80 -13.20
N ARG A 73 10.87 -7.87 -13.95
CA ARG A 73 12.17 -8.56 -14.01
C ARG A 73 13.19 -7.84 -14.89
N GLU A 74 12.75 -7.05 -15.84
CA GLU A 74 13.63 -6.35 -16.80
C GLU A 74 14.78 -5.58 -16.16
N PRO A 75 14.63 -4.94 -15.00
CA PRO A 75 15.73 -4.25 -14.29
C PRO A 75 16.92 -5.13 -13.91
N LEU A 76 16.78 -6.46 -13.95
CA LEU A 76 17.87 -7.40 -13.72
C LEU A 76 18.73 -7.64 -14.98
N ILE A 77 18.38 -7.02 -16.11
CA ILE A 77 19.12 -7.10 -17.37
C ILE A 77 19.84 -5.76 -17.59
N PRO A 78 21.14 -5.75 -17.81
CA PRO A 78 21.88 -4.51 -17.99
C PRO A 78 21.37 -3.72 -19.20
N GLY A 79 21.28 -2.41 -19.07
CA GLY A 79 20.81 -1.49 -20.13
C GLY A 79 19.30 -1.49 -20.39
N ARG A 80 18.52 -2.40 -19.79
CA ARG A 80 17.07 -2.50 -20.06
C ARG A 80 16.24 -1.43 -19.35
N ALA A 81 16.68 -0.97 -18.18
CA ALA A 81 15.99 0.06 -17.42
C ALA A 81 16.42 1.50 -17.81
N GLY A 82 16.96 1.70 -18.99
CA GLY A 82 17.44 3.02 -19.44
C GLY A 82 18.70 3.50 -18.73
N VAL A 83 19.40 2.60 -18.02
CA VAL A 83 20.70 2.86 -17.34
C VAL A 83 21.80 2.07 -18.03
N ALA A 84 23.04 2.56 -17.97
CA ALA A 84 24.17 1.92 -18.62
C ALA A 84 24.56 0.55 -18.02
N GLY A 85 24.06 0.23 -16.82
CA GLY A 85 24.31 -1.03 -16.12
C GLY A 85 23.01 -1.63 -15.60
N TYR A 86 23.05 -2.13 -14.37
CA TYR A 86 21.89 -2.66 -13.65
C TYR A 86 21.19 -1.54 -12.87
N LEU A 87 19.86 -1.49 -12.94
CA LEU A 87 19.09 -0.54 -12.14
C LEU A 87 19.32 -0.79 -10.64
N PHE A 88 19.16 -2.04 -10.23
CA PHE A 88 19.46 -2.48 -8.87
C PHE A 88 20.94 -2.84 -8.78
N SER A 89 21.76 -1.86 -8.43
CA SER A 89 23.18 -2.03 -8.15
C SER A 89 23.54 -1.28 -6.87
N PRO A 90 24.39 -1.81 -5.99
CA PRO A 90 24.89 -1.09 -4.83
C PRO A 90 25.64 0.21 -5.22
N ALA A 91 26.12 0.30 -6.45
CA ALA A 91 26.75 1.50 -7.02
C ALA A 91 25.73 2.58 -7.40
N ASN A 92 24.43 2.25 -7.51
CA ASN A 92 23.36 3.22 -7.77
C ASN A 92 23.01 3.99 -6.49
N GLY A 93 23.89 4.90 -6.07
CA GLY A 93 23.76 5.65 -4.83
C GLY A 93 22.48 6.49 -4.73
N SER A 94 22.00 7.02 -5.86
CA SER A 94 20.74 7.78 -5.90
C SER A 94 19.55 6.92 -5.52
N LEU A 95 19.41 5.74 -6.11
CA LEU A 95 18.32 4.81 -5.80
C LEU A 95 18.41 4.26 -4.37
N VAL A 96 19.62 3.92 -3.90
CA VAL A 96 19.88 3.50 -2.51
C VAL A 96 19.43 4.59 -1.53
N THR A 97 19.77 5.86 -1.82
CA THR A 97 19.38 7.00 -0.99
C THR A 97 17.87 7.17 -0.93
N LEU A 98 17.17 7.04 -2.06
CA LEU A 98 15.70 7.13 -2.09
C LEU A 98 15.06 6.02 -1.26
N PHE A 99 15.51 4.77 -1.38
CA PHE A 99 14.98 3.66 -0.57
C PHE A 99 15.13 3.95 0.94
N ARG A 100 16.29 4.44 1.36
CA ARG A 100 16.56 4.82 2.75
C ARG A 100 15.71 6.01 3.19
N ASN A 101 15.60 7.05 2.37
CA ASN A 101 14.80 8.23 2.65
C ASN A 101 13.32 7.89 2.82
N LEU A 102 12.79 7.02 1.96
CA LEU A 102 11.40 6.57 2.03
C LEU A 102 11.14 5.55 3.16
N GLY A 103 12.19 4.96 3.72
CA GLY A 103 12.08 3.90 4.71
C GLY A 103 11.58 2.57 4.13
N LEU A 104 11.85 2.31 2.85
CA LEU A 104 11.47 1.09 2.15
C LEU A 104 12.34 -0.08 2.59
N ARG A 105 11.73 -1.16 3.04
CA ARG A 105 12.43 -2.36 3.52
C ARG A 105 12.00 -3.64 2.82
N ASN A 106 11.14 -3.55 1.82
CA ASN A 106 10.72 -4.67 0.99
C ASN A 106 10.81 -4.29 -0.49
N LEU A 107 11.38 -5.18 -1.28
CA LEU A 107 11.51 -5.05 -2.73
C LEU A 107 11.05 -6.35 -3.38
N ARG A 108 9.96 -6.29 -4.15
CA ARG A 108 9.53 -7.43 -4.97
C ARG A 108 10.09 -7.28 -6.39
N ILE A 109 10.68 -8.34 -6.89
CA ILE A 109 11.02 -8.50 -8.32
C ILE A 109 10.07 -9.53 -8.89
N GLY A 110 9.16 -9.09 -9.78
CA GLY A 110 8.08 -9.92 -10.30
C GLY A 110 7.50 -9.35 -11.59
N GLY A 111 6.19 -9.07 -11.58
CA GLY A 111 5.46 -8.50 -12.70
C GLY A 111 5.29 -9.43 -13.90
N GLY A 112 4.62 -8.92 -14.95
CA GLY A 112 4.32 -9.71 -16.15
C GLY A 112 5.55 -10.20 -16.90
N THR A 113 6.69 -9.52 -16.78
CA THR A 113 7.93 -9.91 -17.46
C THR A 113 8.61 -11.14 -16.85
N VAL A 114 8.17 -11.60 -15.68
CA VAL A 114 8.71 -12.80 -15.06
C VAL A 114 8.51 -14.04 -15.92
N ASP A 115 7.38 -14.12 -16.60
CA ASP A 115 7.04 -15.25 -17.47
C ASP A 115 7.52 -15.05 -18.93
N GLN A 116 8.10 -13.91 -19.24
CA GLN A 116 8.64 -13.56 -20.55
C GLN A 116 10.17 -13.65 -20.60
N LEU A 117 10.84 -13.43 -19.47
CA LEU A 117 12.30 -13.40 -19.37
C LEU A 117 12.83 -14.64 -18.66
N GLY A 118 14.09 -14.97 -18.89
CA GLY A 118 14.73 -16.08 -18.21
C GLY A 118 14.74 -15.93 -16.69
N PRO A 119 14.77 -17.05 -15.94
CA PRO A 119 14.68 -17.03 -14.47
C PRO A 119 15.78 -16.25 -13.76
N ALA A 120 16.96 -16.16 -14.38
CA ALA A 120 18.12 -15.44 -13.83
C ALA A 120 18.21 -13.98 -14.30
N GLY A 121 17.17 -13.46 -14.96
CA GLY A 121 17.27 -12.14 -15.58
C GLY A 121 18.28 -12.14 -16.73
N THR A 122 18.32 -13.22 -17.51
CA THR A 122 19.46 -13.55 -18.33
C THR A 122 19.86 -12.50 -19.34
N GLY A 123 20.97 -11.89 -19.06
CA GLY A 123 22.02 -11.70 -20.04
C GLY A 123 22.90 -12.97 -20.11
N SER A 124 23.86 -13.02 -20.99
CA SER A 124 24.85 -14.09 -21.13
C SER A 124 25.80 -14.25 -19.91
N ASP A 125 25.60 -13.46 -18.87
CA ASP A 125 26.46 -13.27 -17.70
C ASP A 125 26.06 -14.07 -16.44
N GLY A 126 25.09 -14.98 -16.56
CA GLY A 126 24.71 -15.90 -15.49
C GLY A 126 23.89 -15.24 -14.38
N PHE A 127 24.46 -15.10 -13.19
CA PHE A 127 23.76 -14.60 -12.01
C PHE A 127 24.11 -13.13 -11.65
N THR A 128 24.85 -12.42 -12.49
CA THR A 128 25.31 -11.05 -12.16
C THR A 128 24.15 -10.10 -11.82
N GLY A 129 23.05 -10.12 -12.58
CA GLY A 129 21.89 -9.30 -12.26
C GLY A 129 21.23 -9.63 -10.91
N ILE A 130 21.35 -10.89 -10.47
CA ILE A 130 20.92 -11.31 -9.12
C ILE A 130 21.89 -10.80 -8.06
N ASP A 131 23.21 -10.91 -8.30
CA ASP A 131 24.24 -10.43 -7.38
C ASP A 131 24.12 -8.91 -7.17
N GLU A 132 23.91 -8.17 -8.25
CA GLU A 132 23.68 -6.72 -8.22
C GLU A 132 22.39 -6.38 -7.43
N LEU A 133 21.29 -7.07 -7.66
CA LEU A 133 20.03 -6.91 -6.93
C LEU A 133 20.22 -7.09 -5.42
N PHE A 134 20.87 -8.17 -5.01
CA PHE A 134 21.06 -8.46 -3.59
C PHE A 134 22.12 -7.57 -2.95
N GLY A 135 23.11 -7.13 -3.70
CA GLY A 135 24.04 -6.06 -3.30
C GLY A 135 23.32 -4.75 -3.06
N PHE A 136 22.40 -4.38 -3.96
CA PHE A 136 21.53 -3.21 -3.78
C PHE A 136 20.63 -3.36 -2.54
N ALA A 137 19.98 -4.52 -2.37
CA ALA A 137 19.10 -4.78 -1.22
C ALA A 137 19.86 -4.62 0.11
N ALA A 138 21.06 -5.15 0.19
CA ALA A 138 21.95 -4.97 1.35
C ALA A 138 22.28 -3.49 1.59
N ALA A 139 22.67 -2.76 0.53
CA ALA A 139 22.98 -1.34 0.61
C ALA A 139 21.76 -0.50 1.00
N ALA A 140 20.57 -0.83 0.50
CA ALA A 140 19.33 -0.12 0.81
C ALA A 140 18.73 -0.49 2.18
N GLY A 141 19.12 -1.63 2.76
CA GLY A 141 18.52 -2.20 3.98
C GLY A 141 17.16 -2.84 3.73
N ALA A 142 16.97 -3.43 2.55
CA ALA A 142 15.73 -4.07 2.13
C ALA A 142 15.86 -5.60 2.07
N GLN A 143 14.71 -6.28 2.16
CA GLN A 143 14.57 -7.71 1.85
C GLN A 143 13.86 -7.87 0.51
N VAL A 144 14.13 -8.96 -0.20
CA VAL A 144 13.64 -9.21 -1.54
C VAL A 144 12.61 -10.33 -1.56
N ILE A 145 11.44 -10.07 -2.15
CA ILE A 145 10.55 -11.09 -2.67
C ILE A 145 10.98 -11.37 -4.12
N TYR A 146 11.54 -12.55 -4.36
CA TYR A 146 12.03 -12.91 -5.68
C TYR A 146 11.06 -13.86 -6.37
N THR A 147 10.42 -13.41 -7.46
CA THR A 147 9.45 -14.22 -8.19
C THR A 147 10.15 -15.13 -9.18
N LEU A 148 9.93 -16.42 -9.05
CA LEU A 148 10.36 -17.46 -9.97
C LEU A 148 9.34 -17.62 -11.10
N ARG A 149 9.80 -17.92 -12.30
CA ARG A 149 8.94 -18.12 -13.47
C ARG A 149 8.10 -19.37 -13.31
N LEU A 150 6.81 -19.28 -13.58
CA LEU A 150 5.89 -20.43 -13.57
C LEU A 150 5.50 -20.85 -14.98
N LEU A 151 5.30 -19.89 -15.89
CA LEU A 151 4.79 -20.17 -17.22
C LEU A 151 5.92 -20.33 -18.24
N SER A 152 5.73 -21.27 -19.14
CA SER A 152 6.58 -21.50 -20.31
C SER A 152 5.72 -21.47 -21.58
N PRO A 153 5.23 -20.28 -22.01
CA PRO A 153 4.40 -20.19 -23.20
C PRO A 153 5.12 -20.72 -24.43
N ALA A 154 4.39 -21.33 -25.37
CA ALA A 154 4.93 -21.92 -26.60
C ALA A 154 5.82 -20.95 -27.40
N ALA A 155 5.55 -19.62 -27.30
CA ALA A 155 6.38 -18.59 -27.93
C ALA A 155 7.75 -18.39 -27.25
N GLN A 156 7.91 -18.85 -26.02
CA GLN A 156 9.14 -18.71 -25.22
C GLN A 156 9.35 -19.94 -24.33
N PRO A 157 9.44 -21.16 -24.94
CA PRO A 157 9.59 -22.37 -24.17
C PRO A 157 10.95 -22.40 -23.48
N ILE A 158 10.97 -22.77 -22.20
CA ILE A 158 12.18 -23.00 -21.44
C ILE A 158 12.14 -24.46 -20.94
N GLY A 159 12.82 -25.34 -21.62
CA GLY A 159 12.96 -26.73 -21.17
C GLY A 159 13.64 -26.79 -19.80
N GLY A 160 13.12 -27.66 -18.91
CA GLY A 160 13.68 -27.81 -17.56
C GLY A 160 13.47 -26.63 -16.63
N LEU A 161 12.43 -25.82 -16.85
CA LEU A 161 12.12 -24.59 -16.08
C LEU A 161 12.14 -24.83 -14.57
N ARG A 162 11.55 -25.91 -14.09
CA ARG A 162 11.55 -26.29 -12.66
C ARG A 162 12.97 -26.46 -12.09
N SER A 163 13.84 -27.14 -12.82
CA SER A 163 15.24 -27.34 -12.43
C SER A 163 16.04 -26.03 -12.46
N ILE A 164 15.75 -25.17 -13.44
CA ILE A 164 16.35 -23.84 -13.54
C ILE A 164 15.93 -22.97 -12.34
N ASN A 165 14.64 -22.92 -12.01
CA ASN A 165 14.14 -22.21 -10.84
C ASN A 165 14.74 -22.72 -9.52
N ALA A 166 14.83 -24.03 -9.35
CA ALA A 166 15.47 -24.64 -8.19
C ALA A 166 16.94 -24.22 -8.07
N ARG A 167 17.69 -24.21 -9.19
CA ARG A 167 19.08 -23.74 -9.22
C ARG A 167 19.19 -22.25 -8.86
N VAL A 168 18.31 -21.39 -9.39
CA VAL A 168 18.28 -19.95 -9.08
C VAL A 168 17.97 -19.74 -7.60
N ALA A 169 16.91 -20.35 -7.08
CA ALA A 169 16.54 -20.23 -5.68
C ALA A 169 17.66 -20.74 -4.74
N GLY A 170 18.25 -21.89 -5.08
CA GLY A 170 19.39 -22.43 -4.32
C GLY A 170 20.63 -21.53 -4.35
N TYR A 171 20.91 -20.87 -5.48
CA TYR A 171 21.99 -19.89 -5.59
C TYR A 171 21.72 -18.69 -4.66
N ILE A 172 20.53 -18.08 -4.79
CA ILE A 172 20.13 -16.93 -3.97
C ILE A 172 20.17 -17.29 -2.49
N TRP A 173 19.56 -18.40 -2.10
CA TRP A 173 19.45 -18.82 -0.68
C TRP A 173 20.81 -19.07 -0.04
N ARG A 174 21.74 -19.69 -0.71
CA ARG A 174 23.09 -19.92 -0.17
C ARG A 174 23.89 -18.64 0.05
N ARG A 175 23.70 -17.62 -0.79
CA ARG A 175 24.52 -16.40 -0.77
C ARG A 175 23.87 -15.23 -0.04
N TYR A 176 22.55 -15.14 -0.09
CA TYR A 176 21.82 -13.92 0.27
C TYR A 176 20.60 -14.16 1.17
N ARG A 177 20.50 -15.30 1.84
CA ARG A 177 19.32 -15.67 2.66
C ARG A 177 18.87 -14.58 3.63
N GLU A 178 19.79 -13.77 4.15
CA GLU A 178 19.50 -12.68 5.09
C GLU A 178 18.71 -11.53 4.43
N HIS A 179 18.75 -11.45 3.10
CA HIS A 179 18.06 -10.45 2.30
C HIS A 179 16.87 -11.05 1.53
N VAL A 180 16.52 -12.31 1.74
CA VAL A 180 15.37 -12.96 1.12
C VAL A 180 14.18 -12.85 2.05
N ALA A 181 13.11 -12.12 1.63
CA ALA A 181 11.83 -12.13 2.32
C ALA A 181 11.08 -13.43 2.00
N SER A 182 10.97 -13.79 0.72
CA SER A 182 10.37 -15.03 0.24
C SER A 182 10.65 -15.25 -1.26
N PHE A 183 10.37 -16.48 -1.73
CA PHE A 183 10.25 -16.75 -3.16
C PHE A 183 8.78 -16.85 -3.55
N ALA A 184 8.35 -16.05 -4.54
CA ALA A 184 7.07 -16.22 -5.20
C ALA A 184 7.23 -17.15 -6.41
N ILE A 185 6.17 -17.86 -6.82
CA ILE A 185 6.18 -18.76 -7.98
C ILE A 185 5.04 -18.36 -8.90
N GLY A 186 5.37 -17.70 -10.01
CA GLY A 186 4.43 -17.14 -10.98
C GLY A 186 3.98 -15.72 -10.64
N ASN A 187 3.32 -15.10 -11.63
CA ASN A 187 2.70 -13.78 -11.51
C ASN A 187 1.33 -13.81 -12.16
N GLU A 188 0.29 -13.42 -11.41
CA GLU A 188 -1.11 -13.37 -11.89
C GLU A 188 -1.56 -14.64 -12.63
N PRO A 189 -1.42 -15.82 -12.01
CA PRO A 189 -1.72 -17.09 -12.68
C PRO A 189 -3.20 -17.20 -13.05
N ASP A 190 -4.09 -16.57 -12.32
CA ASP A 190 -5.52 -16.46 -12.60
C ASP A 190 -5.80 -15.61 -13.84
N TRP A 191 -4.98 -14.60 -14.13
CA TRP A 191 -5.04 -13.83 -15.36
C TRP A 191 -4.78 -14.72 -16.59
N HIS A 192 -3.74 -15.51 -16.54
CA HIS A 192 -3.36 -16.40 -17.66
C HIS A 192 -4.38 -17.50 -17.91
N ALA A 193 -5.08 -17.96 -16.88
CA ALA A 193 -6.12 -18.97 -17.00
C ALA A 193 -7.38 -18.49 -17.74
N PHE A 194 -7.66 -17.17 -17.74
CA PHE A 194 -8.91 -16.60 -18.24
C PHE A 194 -8.75 -15.57 -19.37
N HIS A 195 -7.54 -15.12 -19.65
CA HIS A 195 -7.30 -14.10 -20.66
C HIS A 195 -6.60 -14.69 -21.88
N THR A 196 -7.11 -14.31 -23.04
CA THR A 196 -6.45 -14.55 -24.29
C THR A 196 -5.32 -13.53 -24.46
N HIS A 197 -4.08 -13.94 -24.34
CA HIS A 197 -2.97 -13.12 -24.81
C HIS A 197 -3.06 -13.02 -26.34
N ALA A 198 -3.21 -11.80 -26.87
CA ALA A 198 -3.32 -11.52 -28.31
C ALA A 198 -4.41 -12.34 -29.04
N GLY A 199 -5.60 -12.52 -28.44
CA GLY A 199 -6.72 -13.21 -29.07
C GLY A 199 -6.61 -14.75 -29.09
N ARG A 200 -5.63 -15.32 -28.41
CA ARG A 200 -5.53 -16.76 -28.21
C ARG A 200 -5.92 -17.09 -26.76
N ARG A 201 -6.80 -18.07 -26.56
CA ARG A 201 -6.93 -18.72 -25.27
C ARG A 201 -5.55 -19.15 -24.85
N VAL A 202 -5.12 -18.75 -23.66
CA VAL A 202 -3.93 -19.35 -23.06
C VAL A 202 -4.29 -20.80 -22.84
N ASP A 203 -3.65 -21.68 -23.60
CA ASP A 203 -3.90 -23.10 -23.53
C ASP A 203 -3.62 -23.58 -22.11
N PRO A 204 -4.51 -24.36 -21.46
CA PRO A 204 -4.19 -25.05 -20.21
C PRO A 204 -2.88 -25.86 -20.30
N ALA A 205 -2.43 -26.21 -21.47
CA ALA A 205 -1.12 -26.81 -21.76
C ALA A 205 0.10 -25.99 -21.31
N ILE A 206 -0.03 -24.74 -20.92
CA ILE A 206 1.07 -23.99 -20.29
C ILE A 206 1.48 -24.58 -18.93
N TYR A 207 0.62 -25.38 -18.34
CA TYR A 207 0.87 -26.11 -17.10
C TYR A 207 1.29 -27.57 -17.35
N GLU A 208 1.84 -27.90 -18.53
CA GLU A 208 2.12 -29.28 -18.98
C GLU A 208 3.14 -30.05 -18.15
N GLU A 209 3.94 -29.43 -17.30
CA GLU A 209 4.92 -30.20 -16.50
C GLU A 209 4.28 -31.09 -15.44
N VAL A 210 2.97 -30.94 -15.16
CA VAL A 210 2.20 -31.81 -14.27
C VAL A 210 0.99 -32.35 -15.02
N SER A 211 1.24 -33.35 -15.86
CA SER A 211 0.17 -34.02 -16.63
C SER A 211 -0.81 -34.75 -15.70
N GLY A 212 -2.10 -34.64 -15.99
CA GLY A 212 -3.11 -35.51 -15.42
C GLY A 212 -4.05 -34.91 -14.38
N VAL A 213 -4.10 -33.57 -14.23
CA VAL A 213 -5.15 -32.92 -13.45
C VAL A 213 -6.22 -32.39 -14.42
N PRO A 214 -7.29 -33.15 -14.71
CA PRO A 214 -8.38 -32.65 -15.52
C PRO A 214 -9.20 -31.65 -14.68
N GLY A 215 -9.69 -30.58 -15.27
CA GLY A 215 -10.66 -29.73 -14.63
C GLY A 215 -10.36 -28.24 -14.70
N SER A 216 -10.78 -27.50 -13.68
CA SER A 216 -10.66 -26.06 -13.63
C SER A 216 -9.21 -25.59 -13.60
N ALA A 217 -8.97 -24.36 -14.03
CA ALA A 217 -7.63 -23.77 -14.11
C ALA A 217 -6.89 -23.73 -12.76
N TYR A 218 -7.62 -23.60 -11.64
CA TYR A 218 -7.00 -23.55 -10.32
C TYR A 218 -6.33 -24.86 -9.90
N PRO A 219 -6.93 -26.06 -10.01
CA PRO A 219 -6.24 -27.31 -9.69
C PRO A 219 -4.95 -27.53 -10.50
N SER A 220 -4.97 -27.17 -11.77
CA SER A 220 -3.77 -27.23 -12.62
C SER A 220 -2.69 -26.27 -12.14
N TYR A 221 -3.06 -25.05 -11.83
CA TYR A 221 -2.16 -24.07 -11.21
C TYR A 221 -1.54 -24.61 -9.91
N LEU A 222 -2.36 -25.09 -8.99
CA LEU A 222 -1.90 -25.56 -7.68
C LEU A 222 -0.94 -26.74 -7.80
N ALA A 223 -1.23 -27.69 -8.68
CA ALA A 223 -0.37 -28.85 -8.93
C ALA A 223 1.01 -28.40 -9.44
N ASN A 224 1.05 -27.49 -10.41
CA ASN A 224 2.29 -26.90 -10.91
C ASN A 224 3.04 -26.14 -9.83
N TRP A 225 2.35 -25.24 -9.13
CA TRP A 225 2.93 -24.47 -8.03
C TRP A 225 3.58 -25.40 -7.00
N ARG A 226 2.89 -26.47 -6.57
CA ARG A 226 3.41 -27.46 -5.61
C ARG A 226 4.64 -28.20 -6.12
N SER A 227 4.65 -28.54 -7.41
CA SER A 227 5.81 -29.18 -8.07
C SER A 227 7.04 -28.28 -8.04
N PHE A 228 6.87 -26.99 -8.40
CA PHE A 228 7.95 -26.00 -8.35
C PHE A 228 8.39 -25.72 -6.90
N ALA A 229 7.43 -25.56 -5.97
CA ALA A 229 7.70 -25.35 -4.55
C ALA A 229 8.54 -26.48 -3.95
N SER A 230 8.25 -27.72 -4.31
CA SER A 230 9.03 -28.90 -3.87
C SER A 230 10.46 -28.87 -4.40
N ALA A 231 10.65 -28.51 -5.68
CA ALA A 231 11.97 -28.38 -6.28
C ALA A 231 12.78 -27.22 -5.63
N VAL A 232 12.13 -26.10 -5.35
CA VAL A 232 12.75 -24.97 -4.64
C VAL A 232 13.13 -25.39 -3.22
N ALA A 233 12.26 -26.04 -2.47
CA ALA A 233 12.54 -26.52 -1.13
C ALA A 233 13.72 -27.49 -1.08
N GLY A 234 13.89 -28.34 -2.09
CA GLY A 234 15.04 -29.22 -2.22
C GLY A 234 16.36 -28.48 -2.44
N ALA A 235 16.34 -27.39 -3.19
CA ALA A 235 17.54 -26.59 -3.52
C ALA A 235 17.85 -25.49 -2.50
N ALA A 236 16.82 -24.99 -1.80
CA ALA A 236 16.87 -23.91 -0.81
C ALA A 236 16.09 -24.34 0.47
N PRO A 237 16.62 -25.28 1.25
CA PRO A 237 15.93 -25.80 2.43
C PRO A 237 15.60 -24.70 3.42
N GLY A 238 14.34 -24.63 3.87
CA GLY A 238 13.86 -23.64 4.82
C GLY A 238 13.60 -22.25 4.22
N ALA A 239 13.75 -22.07 2.91
CA ALA A 239 13.42 -20.80 2.25
C ALA A 239 11.91 -20.56 2.32
N PRO A 240 11.46 -19.35 2.74
CA PRO A 240 10.06 -19.01 2.79
C PRO A 240 9.49 -18.83 1.38
N LEU A 241 8.26 -19.32 1.18
CA LEU A 241 7.53 -19.16 -0.08
C LEU A 241 6.34 -18.23 0.10
N CYS A 242 5.89 -17.61 -0.98
CA CYS A 242 4.65 -16.85 -1.03
C CYS A 242 3.91 -17.11 -2.37
N GLY A 243 2.66 -16.75 -2.40
CA GLY A 243 1.77 -16.89 -3.55
C GLY A 243 0.32 -16.70 -3.15
N PRO A 244 -0.64 -16.74 -4.06
CA PRO A 244 -0.51 -17.04 -5.49
C PRO A 244 -0.19 -15.83 -6.39
N ASP A 245 -0.05 -14.61 -5.85
CA ASP A 245 0.09 -13.37 -6.64
C ASP A 245 -1.07 -13.17 -7.63
N THR A 246 -2.31 -13.36 -7.17
CA THR A 246 -3.51 -13.22 -8.01
C THR A 246 -3.70 -11.80 -8.51
N GLY A 247 -4.14 -11.67 -9.76
CA GLY A 247 -4.30 -10.39 -10.43
C GLY A 247 -5.47 -9.55 -9.91
N ALA A 248 -5.35 -8.24 -10.05
CA ALA A 248 -6.38 -7.28 -9.62
C ALA A 248 -7.59 -7.19 -10.57
N TYR A 249 -7.47 -7.72 -11.78
CA TYR A 249 -8.45 -7.52 -12.85
C TYR A 249 -9.30 -8.74 -13.15
N THR A 250 -8.97 -9.88 -12.60
CA THR A 250 -9.62 -11.11 -13.01
C THR A 250 -11.04 -11.19 -12.46
N ARG A 251 -11.87 -11.97 -13.14
CA ARG A 251 -13.20 -12.33 -12.61
C ARG A 251 -13.10 -12.85 -11.19
N LEU A 252 -12.01 -13.54 -10.88
CA LEU A 252 -11.79 -14.21 -9.61
C LEU A 252 -11.43 -13.25 -8.46
N THR A 253 -10.98 -12.04 -8.77
CA THR A 253 -10.80 -10.98 -7.76
C THR A 253 -12.12 -10.31 -7.41
N ARG A 254 -13.07 -10.27 -8.35
CA ARG A 254 -14.37 -9.61 -8.19
C ARG A 254 -15.51 -10.54 -7.89
N THR A 255 -15.44 -11.75 -8.43
CA THR A 255 -16.46 -12.77 -8.27
C THR A 255 -15.79 -14.03 -7.78
N PRO A 256 -16.47 -14.81 -6.93
CA PRO A 256 -16.01 -16.14 -6.57
C PRO A 256 -15.68 -16.96 -7.81
N ASP A 257 -14.73 -17.87 -7.66
CA ASP A 257 -14.45 -18.91 -8.67
C ASP A 257 -15.76 -19.63 -9.02
N PRO A 258 -16.15 -19.73 -10.30
CA PRO A 258 -17.41 -20.33 -10.69
C PRO A 258 -17.56 -21.79 -10.26
N ASP A 259 -16.45 -22.49 -10.05
CA ASP A 259 -16.49 -23.90 -9.64
C ASP A 259 -16.69 -24.09 -8.15
N THR A 260 -16.23 -23.14 -7.33
CA THR A 260 -16.18 -23.32 -5.87
C THR A 260 -16.85 -22.20 -5.09
N GLY A 261 -17.17 -21.09 -5.72
CA GLY A 261 -17.77 -19.93 -5.04
C GLY A 261 -16.78 -19.13 -4.18
N VAL A 262 -15.46 -19.42 -4.21
CA VAL A 262 -14.43 -18.72 -3.45
C VAL A 262 -13.31 -18.19 -4.35
N SER A 263 -12.55 -17.19 -3.86
CA SER A 263 -11.43 -16.65 -4.63
C SER A 263 -10.24 -17.61 -4.68
N TRP A 264 -9.38 -17.48 -5.69
CA TRP A 264 -8.13 -18.24 -5.74
C TRP A 264 -7.23 -17.94 -4.55
N THR A 265 -7.23 -16.72 -4.05
CA THR A 265 -6.47 -16.31 -2.88
C THR A 265 -6.91 -17.06 -1.62
N GLU A 266 -8.23 -17.17 -1.40
CA GLU A 266 -8.80 -17.95 -0.32
C GLU A 266 -8.51 -19.44 -0.48
N ARG A 267 -8.76 -20.00 -1.68
CA ARG A 267 -8.47 -21.41 -1.97
C ARG A 267 -7.01 -21.75 -1.71
N PHE A 268 -6.08 -20.91 -2.17
CA PHE A 268 -4.65 -21.13 -1.95
C PHE A 268 -4.29 -21.12 -0.46
N ALA A 269 -4.89 -20.21 0.32
CA ALA A 269 -4.71 -20.19 1.76
C ALA A 269 -5.19 -21.50 2.40
N ASP A 270 -6.38 -21.96 2.03
CA ASP A 270 -6.95 -23.20 2.55
C ASP A 270 -6.13 -24.44 2.17
N ASP A 271 -5.68 -24.51 0.93
CA ASP A 271 -4.88 -25.63 0.40
C ASP A 271 -3.47 -25.72 1.01
N GLU A 272 -2.88 -24.57 1.41
CA GLU A 272 -1.49 -24.49 1.84
C GLU A 272 -1.31 -24.22 3.35
N LYS A 273 -2.37 -23.90 4.11
CA LYS A 273 -2.29 -23.56 5.55
C LYS A 273 -1.60 -24.61 6.42
N GLY A 274 -1.71 -25.88 6.06
CA GLY A 274 -1.10 -27.00 6.79
C GLY A 274 0.32 -27.34 6.37
N ALA A 275 0.81 -26.78 5.27
CA ALA A 275 2.10 -27.17 4.69
C ALA A 275 3.31 -26.52 5.39
N GLY A 276 3.12 -25.47 6.19
CA GLY A 276 4.17 -24.80 6.97
C GLY A 276 5.26 -24.09 6.15
N ARG A 277 5.05 -23.95 4.82
CA ARG A 277 6.04 -23.37 3.91
C ARG A 277 5.68 -21.95 3.41
N ILE A 278 4.43 -21.50 3.62
CA ILE A 278 3.94 -20.21 3.19
C ILE A 278 4.24 -19.15 4.24
N ALA A 279 5.03 -18.16 3.86
CA ALA A 279 5.28 -16.98 4.68
C ALA A 279 4.12 -15.97 4.59
N GLU A 280 3.62 -15.75 3.37
CA GLU A 280 2.56 -14.81 3.08
C GLU A 280 1.73 -15.31 1.89
N VAL A 281 0.41 -15.16 1.98
CA VAL A 281 -0.49 -15.28 0.82
C VAL A 281 -0.53 -13.91 0.13
N THR A 282 -0.46 -13.90 -1.19
CA THR A 282 -0.21 -12.68 -1.95
C THR A 282 -1.33 -12.37 -2.94
N GLN A 283 -1.66 -11.08 -3.05
CA GLN A 283 -2.73 -10.54 -3.89
C GLN A 283 -2.29 -9.24 -4.52
N HIS A 284 -2.69 -8.96 -5.76
CA HIS A 284 -2.52 -7.66 -6.41
C HIS A 284 -3.76 -6.79 -6.26
N TYR A 285 -3.56 -5.46 -6.30
CA TYR A 285 -4.66 -4.51 -6.22
C TYR A 285 -4.35 -3.19 -6.92
N TYR A 286 -5.30 -2.72 -7.73
CA TYR A 286 -5.28 -1.40 -8.38
C TYR A 286 -6.63 -0.69 -8.21
N VAL A 287 -6.61 0.65 -8.05
CA VAL A 287 -7.83 1.45 -7.88
C VAL A 287 -8.55 1.67 -9.20
N GLY A 288 -7.84 1.82 -10.29
CA GLY A 288 -8.43 2.05 -11.60
C GLY A 288 -7.79 1.22 -12.74
N ALA A 289 -8.63 0.69 -13.68
CA ALA A 289 -8.20 -0.23 -14.72
C ALA A 289 -7.67 0.45 -15.97
N ASP A 290 -8.43 1.38 -16.48
CA ASP A 290 -8.25 1.87 -17.84
C ASP A 290 -7.94 3.37 -17.82
N PRO A 291 -6.63 3.72 -17.78
CA PRO A 291 -6.22 5.12 -17.73
C PRO A 291 -6.68 5.89 -18.98
N GLY A 292 -6.86 5.23 -20.11
CA GLY A 292 -7.30 5.85 -21.36
C GLY A 292 -8.78 6.28 -21.38
N LYS A 293 -9.57 5.80 -20.41
CA LYS A 293 -11.02 6.11 -20.32
C LYS A 293 -11.37 7.11 -19.23
N THR A 294 -10.38 7.70 -18.55
CA THR A 294 -10.62 8.69 -17.50
C THR A 294 -9.84 9.98 -17.73
N THR A 295 -10.31 11.07 -17.14
CA THR A 295 -9.57 12.34 -17.10
C THR A 295 -8.81 12.46 -15.79
N ALA A 296 -7.77 13.31 -15.75
CA ALA A 296 -7.01 13.58 -14.52
C ALA A 296 -7.93 13.96 -13.35
N ARG A 297 -8.89 14.85 -13.56
CA ARG A 297 -9.84 15.25 -12.52
C ARG A 297 -10.64 14.07 -11.97
N ARG A 298 -11.22 13.24 -12.87
CA ARG A 298 -12.00 12.06 -12.45
C ARG A 298 -11.13 11.04 -11.72
N ALA A 299 -9.89 10.89 -12.15
CA ALA A 299 -8.94 10.00 -11.48
C ALA A 299 -8.59 10.50 -10.07
N ILE A 300 -8.39 11.81 -9.87
CA ILE A 300 -8.19 12.44 -8.57
C ILE A 300 -9.43 12.22 -7.69
N ASP A 301 -10.61 12.60 -8.19
CA ASP A 301 -11.88 12.43 -7.46
C ASP A 301 -12.08 10.96 -7.04
N ASN A 302 -11.71 10.02 -7.92
CA ASN A 302 -11.79 8.59 -7.63
C ASN A 302 -10.77 8.12 -6.59
N MET A 303 -9.50 8.48 -6.72
CA MET A 303 -8.46 8.08 -5.75
C MET A 303 -8.78 8.57 -4.34
N LEU A 304 -9.35 9.77 -4.21
CA LEU A 304 -9.68 10.39 -2.94
C LEU A 304 -11.11 10.13 -2.47
N ALA A 305 -11.89 9.32 -3.20
CA ALA A 305 -13.28 9.02 -2.86
C ALA A 305 -13.40 8.30 -1.52
N PRO A 306 -14.36 8.69 -0.66
CA PRO A 306 -14.56 8.05 0.64
C PRO A 306 -15.03 6.61 0.53
N GLU A 307 -15.64 6.21 -0.57
CA GLU A 307 -16.18 4.87 -0.80
C GLU A 307 -15.12 3.77 -0.78
N TRP A 308 -13.86 4.09 -1.07
CA TRP A 308 -12.77 3.11 -1.00
C TRP A 308 -12.56 2.55 0.40
N VAL A 309 -12.76 3.37 1.43
CA VAL A 309 -12.57 2.98 2.84
C VAL A 309 -13.88 2.64 3.54
N THR A 310 -15.03 3.11 3.05
CA THR A 310 -16.35 2.93 3.68
C THR A 310 -17.30 2.06 2.90
N GLY A 311 -17.06 1.84 1.60
CA GLY A 311 -17.92 1.03 0.74
C GLY A 311 -17.94 -0.43 1.17
N THR A 312 -19.15 -0.97 1.33
CA THR A 312 -19.35 -2.29 1.92
C THR A 312 -19.74 -3.38 0.92
N ALA A 313 -20.11 -3.03 -0.31
CA ALA A 313 -20.64 -4.00 -1.25
C ALA A 313 -20.10 -3.83 -2.66
N ALA A 314 -19.95 -4.96 -3.36
CA ALA A 314 -19.58 -5.00 -4.77
C ALA A 314 -20.54 -4.19 -5.68
N GLY A 315 -21.79 -4.02 -5.29
CA GLY A 315 -22.80 -3.23 -6.03
C GLY A 315 -22.71 -1.72 -5.79
N THR A 316 -21.90 -1.26 -4.85
CA THR A 316 -21.71 0.16 -4.51
C THR A 316 -20.46 0.74 -5.13
N GLN A 317 -19.85 0.03 -6.06
CA GLN A 317 -18.70 0.59 -6.77
C GLN A 317 -19.08 1.95 -7.35
N PRO A 318 -18.26 2.96 -7.13
CA PRO A 318 -18.39 4.20 -7.86
C PRO A 318 -18.47 3.85 -9.34
N ALA A 319 -19.47 4.34 -10.06
CA ALA A 319 -19.68 4.07 -11.48
C ALA A 319 -18.47 4.39 -12.38
N ARG A 320 -17.40 4.86 -11.78
CA ARG A 320 -16.15 5.37 -12.34
C ARG A 320 -15.01 4.36 -12.36
N THR A 321 -15.16 3.21 -11.66
CA THR A 321 -14.09 2.23 -11.57
C THR A 321 -14.59 0.83 -11.86
N THR A 322 -13.68 0.02 -12.32
CA THR A 322 -13.92 -1.40 -12.53
C THR A 322 -13.49 -2.24 -11.32
N TYR A 323 -12.99 -1.61 -10.25
CA TYR A 323 -12.41 -2.30 -9.08
C TYR A 323 -13.31 -2.27 -7.86
N THR A 324 -13.01 -3.18 -6.96
CA THR A 324 -13.75 -3.37 -5.72
C THR A 324 -13.20 -2.48 -4.60
N PRO A 325 -14.06 -1.88 -3.75
CA PRO A 325 -13.64 -1.19 -2.52
C PRO A 325 -12.80 -2.09 -1.61
N TYR A 326 -11.90 -1.51 -0.81
CA TYR A 326 -11.02 -2.24 0.11
C TYR A 326 -11.78 -3.17 1.06
N PRO A 327 -12.90 -2.74 1.70
CA PRO A 327 -13.66 -3.62 2.60
C PRO A 327 -14.19 -4.87 1.90
N TRP A 328 -14.60 -4.76 0.63
CA TRP A 328 -15.09 -5.91 -0.11
C TRP A 328 -13.96 -6.89 -0.44
N LEU A 329 -12.83 -6.40 -0.98
CA LEU A 329 -11.67 -7.24 -1.27
C LEU A 329 -11.16 -7.92 0.00
N TYR A 330 -11.09 -7.16 1.10
CA TYR A 330 -10.69 -7.71 2.38
C TYR A 330 -11.61 -8.83 2.83
N ALA A 331 -12.93 -8.58 2.86
CA ALA A 331 -13.91 -9.54 3.37
C ALA A 331 -13.96 -10.83 2.56
N ASN A 332 -13.80 -10.74 1.24
CA ASN A 332 -14.02 -11.88 0.34
C ASN A 332 -12.74 -12.61 -0.07
N ASN A 333 -11.57 -11.96 0.01
CA ASN A 333 -10.32 -12.57 -0.44
C ASN A 333 -9.28 -12.72 0.69
N LEU A 334 -9.21 -11.76 1.61
CA LEU A 334 -8.06 -11.63 2.51
C LEU A 334 -8.39 -11.94 3.98
N ALA A 335 -9.61 -11.64 4.44
CA ALA A 335 -10.05 -12.07 5.76
C ALA A 335 -10.06 -13.60 5.91
N PRO A 336 -10.47 -14.39 4.90
CA PRO A 336 -10.32 -15.85 4.94
C PRO A 336 -8.88 -16.30 5.13
N VAL A 337 -7.90 -15.62 4.54
CA VAL A 337 -6.46 -15.92 4.72
C VAL A 337 -6.05 -15.79 6.18
N THR A 338 -6.45 -14.70 6.83
CA THR A 338 -6.17 -14.50 8.27
C THR A 338 -6.94 -15.49 9.13
N GLY A 339 -8.15 -15.85 8.73
CA GLY A 339 -8.96 -16.91 9.34
C GLY A 339 -8.30 -18.29 9.26
N ALA A 340 -7.54 -18.55 8.20
CA ALA A 340 -6.72 -19.76 8.05
C ALA A 340 -5.41 -19.73 8.86
N GLY A 341 -5.15 -18.64 9.59
CA GLY A 341 -3.92 -18.46 10.38
C GLY A 341 -2.70 -18.04 9.58
N LEU A 342 -2.89 -17.61 8.32
CA LEU A 342 -1.83 -17.15 7.44
C LEU A 342 -1.78 -15.61 7.39
N ARG A 343 -0.62 -15.07 7.03
CA ARG A 343 -0.43 -13.65 6.73
C ARG A 343 -0.74 -13.38 5.26
N TYR A 344 -1.13 -12.16 4.93
CA TYR A 344 -1.27 -11.74 3.54
C TYR A 344 -0.52 -10.44 3.25
N ARG A 345 -0.07 -10.27 1.98
CA ARG A 345 0.60 -9.08 1.48
C ARG A 345 0.01 -8.68 0.13
N LEU A 346 -0.11 -7.37 -0.12
CA LEU A 346 -0.36 -6.85 -1.45
C LEU A 346 0.98 -6.66 -2.16
N THR A 347 1.41 -7.68 -2.88
CA THR A 347 2.75 -7.73 -3.51
C THR A 347 2.86 -6.87 -4.76
N GLU A 348 1.73 -6.46 -5.32
CA GLU A 348 1.66 -5.51 -6.43
C GLU A 348 0.41 -4.65 -6.26
N ALA A 349 0.59 -3.36 -6.08
CA ALA A 349 -0.51 -2.42 -5.91
C ALA A 349 -0.20 -1.07 -6.55
N ASN A 350 -1.25 -0.37 -7.01
CA ASN A 350 -1.11 1.01 -7.41
C ASN A 350 -2.48 1.72 -7.53
N ASP A 351 -2.46 3.02 -7.90
CA ASP A 351 -3.65 3.78 -8.21
C ASP A 351 -4.27 3.30 -9.54
N TYR A 352 -3.69 3.62 -10.66
CA TYR A 352 -4.14 3.17 -11.98
C TYR A 352 -3.07 2.33 -12.67
N LEU A 353 -3.50 1.31 -13.42
CA LEU A 353 -2.59 0.54 -14.26
C LEU A 353 -1.97 1.47 -15.31
N GLY A 354 -0.66 1.61 -15.29
CA GLY A 354 0.07 2.53 -16.16
C GLY A 354 0.01 4.00 -15.76
N GLY A 355 -0.96 4.38 -14.93
CA GLY A 355 -1.12 5.73 -14.42
C GLY A 355 -1.92 6.67 -15.31
N VAL A 356 -2.56 7.66 -14.70
CA VAL A 356 -3.28 8.76 -15.36
C VAL A 356 -2.46 10.04 -15.23
N PRO A 357 -1.94 10.61 -16.34
CA PRO A 357 -1.18 11.87 -16.29
C PRO A 357 -2.00 12.99 -15.62
N GLY A 358 -1.36 13.73 -14.72
CA GLY A 358 -2.00 14.78 -13.94
C GLY A 358 -2.85 14.28 -12.75
N ALA A 359 -2.85 12.97 -12.51
CA ALA A 359 -3.48 12.35 -11.33
C ALA A 359 -2.51 11.41 -10.60
N SER A 360 -2.00 10.38 -11.27
CA SER A 360 -1.08 9.41 -10.67
C SER A 360 0.28 10.03 -10.29
N ASN A 361 0.70 11.07 -11.00
CA ASN A 361 1.88 11.88 -10.69
C ASN A 361 1.54 13.23 -10.03
N ALA A 362 0.32 13.38 -9.51
CA ALA A 362 -0.13 14.56 -8.78
C ALA A 362 -0.16 14.30 -7.26
N PHE A 363 -0.34 15.37 -6.49
CA PHE A 363 -0.37 15.32 -5.02
C PHE A 363 -1.49 14.41 -4.47
N ALA A 364 -2.58 14.22 -5.21
CA ALA A 364 -3.61 13.24 -4.90
C ALA A 364 -3.03 11.84 -4.64
N SER A 365 -2.00 11.45 -5.40
CA SER A 365 -1.37 10.13 -5.24
C SER A 365 -0.62 9.99 -3.91
N ALA A 366 -0.13 11.09 -3.34
CA ALA A 366 0.48 11.10 -2.01
C ALA A 366 -0.56 10.85 -0.90
N LEU A 367 -1.69 11.55 -0.97
CA LEU A 367 -2.80 11.38 -0.01
C LEU A 367 -3.41 9.98 -0.13
N TRP A 368 -3.61 9.51 -1.36
CA TRP A 368 -4.11 8.15 -1.62
C TRP A 368 -3.17 7.08 -1.06
N ALA A 369 -1.87 7.16 -1.36
CA ALA A 369 -0.91 6.15 -0.90
C ALA A 369 -0.81 6.09 0.63
N LEU A 370 -0.87 7.25 1.30
CA LEU A 370 -0.87 7.34 2.75
C LEU A 370 -2.13 6.69 3.35
N ASP A 371 -3.31 7.00 2.79
CA ASP A 371 -4.60 6.43 3.22
C ASP A 371 -4.64 4.91 2.97
N PHE A 372 -4.20 4.48 1.80
CA PHE A 372 -4.11 3.07 1.39
C PHE A 372 -3.23 2.26 2.33
N LEU A 373 -2.02 2.71 2.61
CA LEU A 373 -1.10 2.03 3.52
C LEU A 373 -1.68 1.88 4.93
N HIS A 374 -2.26 2.95 5.46
CA HIS A 374 -2.88 2.91 6.78
C HIS A 374 -4.09 1.98 6.86
N TRP A 375 -4.94 1.98 5.81
CA TRP A 375 -6.11 1.12 5.78
C TRP A 375 -5.71 -0.36 5.83
N TRP A 376 -4.78 -0.77 4.98
CA TRP A 376 -4.32 -2.16 4.94
C TRP A 376 -3.53 -2.55 6.20
N ALA A 377 -2.76 -1.64 6.78
CA ALA A 377 -2.09 -1.86 8.05
C ALA A 377 -3.09 -2.09 9.20
N ALA A 378 -4.18 -1.34 9.24
CA ALA A 378 -5.26 -1.53 10.22
C ALA A 378 -6.01 -2.86 10.02
N HIS A 379 -5.96 -3.45 8.82
CA HIS A 379 -6.60 -4.72 8.46
C HIS A 379 -5.60 -5.90 8.42
N ALA A 380 -4.49 -5.79 9.14
CA ALA A 380 -3.51 -6.86 9.35
C ALA A 380 -2.75 -7.34 8.10
N ALA A 381 -2.67 -6.53 7.06
CA ALA A 381 -1.74 -6.82 5.97
C ALA A 381 -0.32 -6.96 6.51
N ALA A 382 0.45 -7.87 5.96
CA ALA A 382 1.87 -7.99 6.23
C ALA A 382 2.69 -6.91 5.51
N GLY A 383 2.14 -6.35 4.42
CA GLY A 383 2.73 -5.24 3.71
C GLY A 383 2.06 -4.93 2.39
N VAL A 384 2.56 -3.87 1.77
CA VAL A 384 2.14 -3.38 0.45
C VAL A 384 3.38 -3.03 -0.36
N ASN A 385 3.45 -3.52 -1.61
CA ASN A 385 4.49 -3.18 -2.56
C ASN A 385 3.87 -2.38 -3.72
N PHE A 386 4.22 -1.10 -3.84
CA PHE A 386 3.77 -0.29 -4.97
C PHE A 386 4.55 -0.65 -6.23
N HIS A 387 3.83 -0.95 -7.31
CA HIS A 387 4.44 -1.40 -8.57
C HIS A 387 5.06 -0.25 -9.35
N ASN A 388 6.25 -0.50 -9.90
CA ASN A 388 6.99 0.41 -10.77
C ASN A 388 7.35 -0.36 -12.05
N LYS A 389 6.88 0.14 -13.18
CA LYS A 389 7.11 -0.48 -14.49
C LYS A 389 7.79 0.48 -15.44
N GLN A 390 9.05 0.72 -15.14
CA GLN A 390 9.98 1.45 -16.01
C GLN A 390 9.39 2.72 -16.62
N TRP A 391 9.14 3.62 -15.69
CA TRP A 391 8.85 5.04 -15.88
C TRP A 391 7.42 5.31 -16.36
N LEU A 392 6.48 4.49 -15.91
CA LEU A 392 5.08 4.83 -16.05
C LEU A 392 4.69 5.99 -15.13
N VAL A 393 3.62 6.67 -15.49
CA VAL A 393 3.15 7.85 -14.74
C VAL A 393 2.77 7.52 -13.28
N THR A 394 2.40 6.27 -13.03
CA THR A 394 2.07 5.79 -11.69
C THR A 394 3.28 5.36 -10.84
N ASP A 395 4.48 5.35 -11.39
CA ASP A 395 5.67 4.89 -10.67
C ASP A 395 5.99 5.82 -9.49
N THR A 396 6.45 5.22 -8.40
CA THR A 396 6.88 5.96 -7.21
C THR A 396 8.24 6.62 -7.42
N ILE A 397 9.14 5.94 -8.13
CA ILE A 397 10.49 6.40 -8.46
C ILE A 397 10.62 6.50 -9.96
N VAL A 398 11.17 7.59 -10.43
CA VAL A 398 11.38 7.91 -11.85
C VAL A 398 12.79 8.45 -12.05
N PRO A 399 13.35 8.43 -13.27
CA PRO A 399 14.59 9.15 -13.57
C PRO A 399 14.45 10.63 -13.20
N ASP A 400 15.50 11.19 -12.60
CA ASP A 400 15.54 12.62 -12.28
C ASP A 400 15.89 13.43 -13.54
N PRO A 401 14.99 14.29 -14.04
CA PRO A 401 15.27 15.06 -15.24
C PRO A 401 16.38 16.10 -15.04
N ALA A 402 16.69 16.46 -13.80
CA ALA A 402 17.71 17.46 -13.46
C ALA A 402 19.10 16.84 -13.26
N VAL A 403 19.21 15.50 -13.07
CA VAL A 403 20.47 14.84 -12.70
C VAL A 403 20.68 13.59 -13.54
N THR A 404 21.63 13.62 -14.43
CA THR A 404 21.99 12.47 -15.28
C THR A 404 22.33 11.25 -14.42
N GLY A 405 21.63 10.15 -14.64
CA GLY A 405 21.78 8.91 -13.88
C GLY A 405 21.21 8.98 -12.45
N GLY A 406 20.56 10.09 -12.07
CA GLY A 406 19.85 10.26 -10.81
C GLY A 406 18.40 9.79 -10.88
N TYR A 407 17.80 9.63 -9.70
CA TYR A 407 16.40 9.28 -9.53
C TYR A 407 15.69 10.27 -8.62
N ALA A 408 14.44 10.52 -8.91
CA ALA A 408 13.51 11.34 -8.13
C ALA A 408 12.28 10.53 -7.74
N ILE A 409 11.52 11.04 -6.78
CA ILE A 409 10.22 10.47 -6.42
C ILE A 409 9.08 11.30 -6.99
N THR A 410 7.99 10.61 -7.34
CA THR A 410 6.71 11.25 -7.58
C THR A 410 6.05 11.64 -6.25
N PRO A 411 4.97 12.44 -6.24
CA PRO A 411 4.25 12.77 -5.00
C PRO A 411 3.85 11.56 -4.16
N LYS A 412 3.58 10.41 -4.76
CA LYS A 412 3.29 9.13 -4.08
C LYS A 412 4.35 8.78 -3.04
N GLY A 413 5.63 8.98 -3.35
CA GLY A 413 6.73 8.71 -2.43
C GLY A 413 6.63 9.50 -1.12
N TYR A 414 6.09 10.71 -1.14
CA TYR A 414 5.88 11.50 0.08
C TYR A 414 4.80 10.88 0.98
N GLY A 415 3.72 10.31 0.38
CA GLY A 415 2.72 9.56 1.14
C GLY A 415 3.29 8.31 1.80
N ILE A 416 4.14 7.58 1.07
CA ILE A 416 4.88 6.43 1.60
C ILE A 416 5.79 6.85 2.76
N LYS A 417 6.56 7.94 2.59
CA LYS A 417 7.43 8.47 3.66
C LYS A 417 6.63 8.90 4.88
N ALA A 418 5.51 9.59 4.70
CA ALA A 418 4.63 9.99 5.79
C ALA A 418 4.13 8.79 6.60
N PHE A 419 3.78 7.69 5.91
CA PHE A 419 3.42 6.43 6.57
C PHE A 419 4.61 5.84 7.36
N THR A 420 5.78 5.73 6.76
CA THR A 420 6.94 5.06 7.39
C THR A 420 7.47 5.82 8.61
N LEU A 421 7.22 7.13 8.71
CA LEU A 421 7.55 7.93 9.90
C LEU A 421 6.75 7.51 11.15
N GLY A 422 5.53 7.00 10.98
CA GLY A 422 4.64 6.68 12.09
C GLY A 422 4.15 5.23 12.12
N SER A 423 4.76 4.32 11.34
CA SER A 423 4.25 2.95 11.19
C SER A 423 4.82 1.93 12.19
N ALA A 424 5.77 2.32 13.03
CA ALA A 424 6.32 1.40 14.04
C ALA A 424 5.33 1.16 15.18
N GLY A 425 4.88 -0.10 15.36
CA GLY A 425 4.00 -0.45 16.46
C GLY A 425 2.78 -1.28 16.07
N ARG A 426 1.65 -0.98 16.69
CA ARG A 426 0.36 -1.66 16.46
C ARG A 426 -0.71 -0.64 16.07
N ALA A 427 -1.56 -1.01 15.14
CA ALA A 427 -2.77 -0.24 14.86
C ALA A 427 -3.62 -0.13 16.13
N ARG A 428 -4.18 1.06 16.36
CA ARG A 428 -5.08 1.34 17.49
C ARG A 428 -6.45 1.75 16.98
N PRO A 429 -7.52 1.28 17.62
CA PRO A 429 -8.85 1.78 17.30
C PRO A 429 -8.92 3.28 17.61
N LEU A 430 -9.61 4.01 16.77
CA LEU A 430 -9.99 5.40 17.02
C LEU A 430 -11.42 5.65 16.55
N ALA A 431 -12.05 6.67 17.12
CA ALA A 431 -13.37 7.14 16.71
C ALA A 431 -13.26 8.55 16.13
N ILE A 432 -13.97 8.81 15.06
CA ILE A 432 -14.03 10.11 14.40
C ILE A 432 -15.46 10.65 14.53
N GLN A 433 -15.60 11.83 15.14
CA GLN A 433 -16.82 12.63 15.12
C GLN A 433 -16.63 13.74 14.10
N ASN A 434 -17.36 13.67 13.00
CA ASN A 434 -17.27 14.53 11.84
C ASN A 434 -18.69 14.90 11.41
N ALA A 435 -19.30 15.83 12.14
CA ALA A 435 -20.72 16.18 11.99
C ALA A 435 -21.03 16.78 10.60
N ASP A 436 -20.07 17.51 10.05
CA ASP A 436 -20.23 18.15 8.73
C ASP A 436 -19.91 17.19 7.57
N GLY A 437 -19.49 15.95 7.86
CA GLY A 437 -19.26 14.90 6.86
C GLY A 437 -18.15 15.20 5.87
N ILE A 438 -17.14 16.00 6.22
CA ILE A 438 -16.03 16.27 5.31
C ILE A 438 -15.24 14.99 5.01
N ASN A 439 -14.70 14.89 3.81
CA ASN A 439 -13.93 13.70 3.38
C ASN A 439 -12.57 13.65 4.07
N LEU A 440 -12.55 13.01 5.25
CA LEU A 440 -11.37 12.90 6.11
C LEU A 440 -11.26 11.48 6.66
N THR A 441 -10.03 10.96 6.70
CA THR A 441 -9.68 9.72 7.40
C THR A 441 -8.66 10.00 8.49
N ALA A 442 -8.67 9.17 9.53
CA ALA A 442 -7.67 9.22 10.58
C ALA A 442 -7.29 7.81 11.03
N TYR A 443 -6.03 7.63 11.40
CA TYR A 443 -5.45 6.36 11.84
C TYR A 443 -4.55 6.60 13.05
N CYS A 444 -4.40 5.56 13.88
CA CYS A 444 -3.47 5.61 14.99
C CYS A 444 -2.62 4.34 15.01
N ILE A 445 -1.31 4.53 15.12
CA ILE A 445 -0.34 3.46 15.33
C ILE A 445 0.43 3.78 16.60
N GLY A 446 0.47 2.84 17.54
CA GLY A 446 1.08 3.08 18.83
C GLY A 446 2.08 2.01 19.23
N GLN A 447 3.11 2.45 19.92
CA GLN A 447 4.09 1.61 20.60
C GLN A 447 4.25 2.06 22.06
N ALA A 448 5.10 1.38 22.83
CA ALA A 448 5.31 1.75 24.24
C ALA A 448 5.76 3.21 24.37
N GLY A 449 4.94 4.02 25.06
CA GLY A 449 5.24 5.42 25.33
C GLY A 449 5.01 6.43 24.20
N GLU A 450 4.67 5.97 22.98
CA GLU A 450 4.51 6.86 21.83
C GLU A 450 3.34 6.41 20.93
N ASP A 451 2.53 7.36 20.49
CA ASP A 451 1.47 7.17 19.52
C ASP A 451 1.71 8.07 18.29
N HIS A 452 1.42 7.55 17.11
CA HIS A 452 1.37 8.33 15.89
C HIS A 452 -0.08 8.38 15.40
N VAL A 453 -0.64 9.58 15.32
CA VAL A 453 -1.97 9.82 14.75
C VAL A 453 -1.79 10.46 13.39
N THR A 454 -2.26 9.80 12.33
CA THR A 454 -2.26 10.35 10.97
C THR A 454 -3.66 10.80 10.62
N ILE A 455 -3.81 12.06 10.17
CA ILE A 455 -5.07 12.66 9.73
C ILE A 455 -4.91 13.06 8.28
N ILE A 456 -5.80 12.62 7.41
CA ILE A 456 -5.77 12.87 5.98
C ILE A 456 -7.04 13.58 5.58
N ASN A 457 -6.94 14.87 5.26
CA ASN A 457 -8.04 15.65 4.72
C ASN A 457 -8.03 15.55 3.18
N LYS A 458 -8.97 14.78 2.64
CA LYS A 458 -9.08 14.47 1.22
C LYS A 458 -10.00 15.43 0.46
N THR A 459 -10.56 16.46 1.13
CA THR A 459 -11.36 17.48 0.45
C THR A 459 -10.50 18.28 -0.51
N HIS A 460 -10.98 18.55 -1.71
CA HIS A 460 -10.21 19.23 -2.77
C HIS A 460 -11.10 19.94 -3.77
N GLY A 461 -10.51 20.82 -4.58
CA GLY A 461 -11.21 21.56 -5.62
C GLY A 461 -12.38 22.39 -5.06
N ALA A 462 -13.55 22.27 -5.69
CA ALA A 462 -14.74 23.02 -5.27
C ALA A 462 -15.30 22.59 -3.88
N THR A 463 -14.93 21.41 -3.39
CA THR A 463 -15.33 20.90 -2.07
C THR A 463 -14.23 21.05 -1.02
N ALA A 464 -13.17 21.82 -1.32
CA ALA A 464 -12.07 22.05 -0.40
C ALA A 464 -12.56 22.69 0.91
N ALA A 465 -12.27 22.05 2.03
CA ALA A 465 -12.70 22.46 3.35
C ALA A 465 -11.62 22.12 4.39
N ASP A 466 -11.22 23.11 5.18
CA ASP A 466 -10.27 22.91 6.28
C ASP A 466 -10.94 22.17 7.44
N ALA A 467 -10.20 21.29 8.10
CA ALA A 467 -10.63 20.59 9.31
C ALA A 467 -10.03 21.21 10.56
N ALA A 468 -10.88 21.68 11.49
CA ALA A 468 -10.50 22.09 12.83
C ALA A 468 -10.48 20.84 13.74
N VAL A 469 -9.33 20.19 13.83
CA VAL A 469 -9.21 18.89 14.47
C VAL A 469 -8.87 19.02 15.95
N THR A 470 -9.60 18.28 16.78
CA THR A 470 -9.26 18.01 18.19
C THR A 470 -8.93 16.52 18.35
N ILE A 471 -7.73 16.21 18.79
CA ILE A 471 -7.36 14.83 19.13
C ILE A 471 -7.52 14.68 20.64
N ALA A 472 -8.41 13.77 21.05
CA ALA A 472 -8.72 13.50 22.45
C ALA A 472 -8.13 12.15 22.88
N SER A 473 -7.65 12.09 24.13
CA SER A 473 -7.24 10.85 24.79
C SER A 473 -8.30 10.40 25.79
N PRO A 474 -8.54 9.10 25.93
CA PRO A 474 -9.44 8.59 26.96
C PRO A 474 -8.83 8.61 28.39
N GLY A 475 -7.59 9.08 28.54
CA GLY A 475 -6.90 9.12 29.84
C GLY A 475 -5.86 10.23 29.95
N PRO A 476 -5.35 10.51 31.15
CA PRO A 476 -4.33 11.54 31.37
C PRO A 476 -2.98 11.11 30.75
N GLY A 477 -2.16 12.09 30.41
CA GLY A 477 -0.73 11.86 30.24
C GLY A 477 -0.13 12.03 28.86
N TRP A 478 -0.67 12.90 27.99
CA TRP A 478 0.09 13.36 26.82
C TRP A 478 0.94 14.57 27.19
N ASP A 479 2.26 14.39 27.24
CA ASP A 479 3.18 15.46 27.66
C ASP A 479 3.65 16.30 26.48
N ARG A 480 3.90 15.66 25.35
CA ARG A 480 4.48 16.32 24.18
C ARG A 480 3.84 15.81 22.90
N ALA A 481 3.55 16.74 22.01
CA ALA A 481 3.12 16.43 20.66
C ALA A 481 3.92 17.24 19.64
N GLU A 482 4.18 16.60 18.49
CA GLU A 482 4.85 17.19 17.34
C GLU A 482 4.12 16.80 16.08
N VAL A 483 4.09 17.67 15.07
CA VAL A 483 3.41 17.42 13.79
C VAL A 483 4.39 17.51 12.63
N MET A 484 4.20 16.62 11.69
CA MET A 484 4.81 16.62 10.36
C MET A 484 3.69 16.80 9.34
N MET A 485 3.73 17.89 8.58
CA MET A 485 2.71 18.18 7.56
C MET A 485 3.14 17.62 6.20
N LEU A 486 2.24 16.92 5.53
CA LEU A 486 2.33 16.52 4.13
C LEU A 486 1.47 17.50 3.31
N SER A 487 2.11 18.28 2.43
CA SER A 487 1.45 19.38 1.73
C SER A 487 1.84 19.42 0.25
N GLY A 488 0.86 19.75 -0.60
CA GLY A 488 1.08 20.17 -1.98
C GLY A 488 1.49 21.65 -2.06
N ALA A 489 1.60 22.19 -3.27
CA ALA A 489 1.97 23.59 -3.49
C ALA A 489 0.94 24.57 -2.92
N GLN A 490 -0.35 24.24 -3.03
CA GLN A 490 -1.47 25.05 -2.55
C GLN A 490 -2.46 24.19 -1.78
N PRO A 491 -2.98 24.65 -0.64
CA PRO A 491 -4.08 23.99 0.04
C PRO A 491 -5.32 23.85 -0.86
N GLY A 492 -5.95 22.69 -0.82
CA GLY A 492 -7.13 22.40 -1.66
C GLY A 492 -6.80 21.98 -3.09
N ASP A 493 -5.55 22.07 -3.53
CA ASP A 493 -5.11 21.56 -4.83
C ASP A 493 -4.50 20.16 -4.70
N ALA A 494 -5.23 19.16 -5.12
CA ALA A 494 -4.76 17.78 -5.22
C ALA A 494 -4.12 17.46 -6.59
N GLY A 495 -4.23 18.35 -7.58
CA GLY A 495 -3.77 18.15 -8.97
C GLY A 495 -2.33 18.60 -9.23
N GLY A 496 -1.74 19.39 -8.33
CA GLY A 496 -0.35 19.84 -8.47
C GLY A 496 0.67 18.71 -8.29
N ALA A 497 1.82 18.80 -8.96
CA ALA A 497 2.88 17.81 -8.86
C ALA A 497 3.85 18.06 -7.68
N ALA A 498 3.84 19.25 -7.08
CA ALA A 498 4.73 19.57 -5.97
C ALA A 498 4.24 18.95 -4.66
N ALA A 499 5.17 18.43 -3.90
CA ALA A 499 4.92 17.90 -2.55
C ALA A 499 6.07 18.23 -1.61
N THR A 500 5.75 18.44 -0.34
CA THR A 500 6.71 18.56 0.76
C THR A 500 6.23 17.77 1.96
N LEU A 501 7.17 17.28 2.76
CA LEU A 501 6.89 16.64 4.04
C LEU A 501 7.77 17.31 5.10
N GLY A 502 7.13 17.91 6.12
CA GLY A 502 7.83 18.72 7.11
C GLY A 502 8.58 19.91 6.50
N GLY A 503 8.04 20.49 5.42
CA GLY A 503 8.62 21.62 4.70
C GLY A 503 9.81 21.27 3.78
N ALA A 504 10.24 19.99 3.73
CA ALA A 504 11.36 19.55 2.93
C ALA A 504 10.94 18.70 1.73
N THR A 505 11.75 18.75 0.67
CA THR A 505 11.67 17.84 -0.48
C THR A 505 12.52 16.60 -0.24
N ILE A 506 12.13 15.47 -0.86
CA ILE A 506 12.89 14.21 -0.80
C ILE A 506 13.67 14.06 -2.10
N THR A 507 15.00 13.91 -2.00
CA THR A 507 15.87 13.76 -3.15
C THR A 507 16.68 12.46 -3.08
N GLY A 508 17.23 12.02 -4.24
CA GLY A 508 18.14 10.89 -4.32
C GLY A 508 19.60 11.21 -3.97
N HIS A 509 19.89 12.45 -3.53
CA HIS A 509 21.29 12.94 -3.39
C HIS A 509 21.68 13.21 -1.95
N ALA A 510 20.71 13.39 -1.05
CA ALA A 510 20.96 13.70 0.36
C ALA A 510 19.95 12.99 1.28
N PRO A 511 20.29 12.77 2.54
CA PRO A 511 19.32 12.39 3.56
C PRO A 511 18.21 13.45 3.64
N TRP A 512 16.97 12.99 3.78
CA TRP A 512 15.83 13.87 3.95
C TRP A 512 15.86 14.51 5.34
N ASP A 513 15.56 15.82 5.42
CA ASP A 513 15.71 16.69 6.60
C ASP A 513 14.41 17.40 7.03
N GLY A 514 13.26 16.87 6.69
CA GLY A 514 11.96 17.43 7.08
C GLY A 514 11.79 17.58 8.60
N GLN A 515 11.14 18.67 9.01
CA GLN A 515 11.08 19.11 10.39
C GLN A 515 9.77 18.75 11.09
N TRP A 516 9.90 18.26 12.32
CA TRP A 516 8.79 18.14 13.26
C TRP A 516 8.54 19.49 13.95
N ASN A 517 7.29 19.94 13.91
CA ASN A 517 6.87 21.17 14.59
C ASN A 517 6.11 20.87 15.89
N ALA A 518 6.45 21.55 16.97
CA ALA A 518 5.82 21.33 18.25
C ALA A 518 4.32 21.71 18.21
N LEU A 519 3.48 20.88 18.81
CA LEU A 519 2.07 21.14 19.06
C LEU A 519 1.82 21.36 20.56
N ARG A 520 0.93 22.27 20.87
CA ARG A 520 0.47 22.44 22.26
C ARG A 520 -0.44 21.29 22.65
N THR A 521 -0.15 20.70 23.80
CA THR A 521 -1.00 19.72 24.47
C THR A 521 -1.75 20.39 25.61
N ASP A 522 -3.03 20.14 25.72
CA ASP A 522 -3.85 20.55 26.84
C ASP A 522 -4.43 19.29 27.51
N PRO A 523 -4.12 19.04 28.80
CA PRO A 523 -4.60 17.84 29.48
C PRO A 523 -6.13 17.71 29.53
N ARG A 524 -6.86 18.82 29.42
CA ARG A 524 -8.33 18.86 29.48
C ARG A 524 -8.98 18.79 28.11
N THR A 525 -8.37 19.39 27.10
CA THR A 525 -8.99 19.56 25.77
C THR A 525 -8.27 18.80 24.65
N GLY A 526 -7.14 18.17 24.95
CA GLY A 526 -6.36 17.40 23.98
C GLY A 526 -5.45 18.25 23.10
N ILE A 527 -5.15 17.75 21.92
CA ILE A 527 -4.30 18.42 20.92
C ILE A 527 -5.21 19.03 19.85
N ARG A 528 -4.96 20.30 19.51
CA ARG A 528 -5.75 21.02 18.51
C ARG A 528 -4.87 21.50 17.37
N LEU A 529 -5.33 21.28 16.14
CA LEU A 529 -4.66 21.76 14.93
C LEU A 529 -5.67 21.96 13.78
N THR A 530 -5.27 22.76 12.79
CA THR A 530 -5.98 22.81 11.51
C THR A 530 -5.28 21.91 10.51
N VAL A 531 -6.03 20.98 9.92
CA VAL A 531 -5.58 20.19 8.76
C VAL A 531 -6.29 20.75 7.53
N LYS A 532 -5.53 21.45 6.70
CA LYS A 532 -6.07 22.13 5.54
C LYS A 532 -6.60 21.13 4.49
N ALA A 533 -7.47 21.61 3.61
CA ALA A 533 -7.94 20.84 2.47
C ALA A 533 -6.78 20.30 1.65
N ALA A 534 -6.91 19.08 1.14
CA ALA A 534 -5.87 18.35 0.40
C ALA A 534 -4.51 18.37 1.09
N THR A 535 -4.47 18.08 2.41
CA THR A 535 -3.22 17.90 3.17
C THR A 535 -3.35 16.75 4.16
N ALA A 536 -2.23 16.29 4.68
CA ALA A 536 -2.24 15.35 5.80
C ALA A 536 -1.28 15.78 6.90
N ALA A 537 -1.57 15.33 8.12
CA ALA A 537 -0.78 15.57 9.31
C ALA A 537 -0.41 14.21 9.94
N VAL A 538 0.88 13.97 10.17
CA VAL A 538 1.37 12.89 11.03
C VAL A 538 1.72 13.52 12.37
N ILE A 539 1.02 13.14 13.42
CA ILE A 539 1.18 13.69 14.76
C ILE A 539 1.83 12.64 15.66
N LYS A 540 3.02 12.95 16.13
CA LYS A 540 3.74 12.13 17.11
C LYS A 540 3.39 12.62 18.51
N ILE A 541 2.89 11.71 19.36
CA ILE A 541 2.41 12.01 20.70
C ILE A 541 3.18 11.14 21.69
N ARG A 542 3.86 11.78 22.64
CA ARG A 542 4.53 11.08 23.73
C ARG A 542 3.71 11.12 25.00
N ARG A 543 3.69 10.01 25.71
CA ARG A 543 3.05 9.91 27.01
C ARG A 543 4.06 10.21 28.09
N GLY A 544 3.63 10.96 29.11
CA GLY A 544 4.37 11.09 30.34
C GLY A 544 4.62 9.74 31.04
N ARG A 545 5.70 9.66 31.72
CA ARG A 545 6.03 8.48 32.54
C ARG A 545 5.17 8.44 33.80
#